data_c76a7ec8e89b96e5bb329ea08c3a56c4
#
_entry.id   c76a7ec8e89b96e5bb329ea08c3a56c4
#
_cell.length_a   1.000
_cell.length_b   1.000
_cell.length_c   1.000
_cell.angle_alpha   90.00
_cell.angle_beta   90.00
_cell.angle_gamma   90.00
#
_symmetry.space_group_name_H-M   'P 1'
#
loop_
_entity.id
_entity.type
_entity.pdbx_description
1 polymer ?
#
loop_
_entity_poly.entity_id
_entity_poly.type
_entity_poly.pdbx_seq_one_letter_code
_entity_poly.pdbx_strand_id
1 'polypeptide(L)'
;PLASEVNSEFEEGTCSFSADGKMMYFTRCRTLPNAPAYAEIYVSQRAGAEWGSPQKCTILNDTLSSVAHPALSPAGDYLYFVSDMPGGQGGLDLWRINVTRDGFGYVDNLGPEINTSGDEMFPSFAPDGTLYFSSTGHPGMGGLDIFRAVPDSLTGRWYIENMKSPVNSQSDDFGMTFEPGALNRGFFSSN
;
A
#
# COMPACT_ATOMS: atom_id res chain seq x y z
N PRO A 1 -4.00 14.22 -16.49
CA PRO A 1 -4.57 14.36 -15.17
C PRO A 1 -5.87 13.57 -15.08
N LEU A 2 -6.11 12.89 -13.96
CA LEU A 2 -7.42 12.31 -13.66
C LEU A 2 -8.47 13.44 -13.57
N ALA A 3 -9.74 13.09 -13.78
CA ALA A 3 -10.83 14.05 -13.71
C ALA A 3 -10.85 14.81 -12.36
N SER A 4 -11.41 16.00 -12.35
CA SER A 4 -11.47 16.89 -11.17
C SER A 4 -12.08 16.26 -9.91
N GLU A 5 -12.87 15.21 -10.08
CA GLU A 5 -13.51 14.48 -9.00
C GLU A 5 -12.51 13.74 -8.09
N VAL A 6 -11.41 13.22 -8.67
CA VAL A 6 -10.38 12.49 -7.91
C VAL A 6 -9.37 13.43 -7.29
N ASN A 7 -8.95 14.45 -8.04
CA ASN A 7 -8.01 15.46 -7.54
C ASN A 7 -8.72 16.50 -6.70
N SER A 8 -8.14 16.86 -5.56
CA SER A 8 -8.68 17.87 -4.64
C SER A 8 -7.66 18.99 -4.40
N GLU A 9 -7.93 19.83 -3.42
CA GLU A 9 -6.98 20.83 -2.90
C GLU A 9 -5.87 20.20 -2.04
N PHE A 10 -6.00 18.92 -1.71
CA PHE A 10 -5.03 18.14 -0.94
C PHE A 10 -4.09 17.36 -1.87
N GLU A 11 -3.09 16.70 -1.30
CA GLU A 11 -2.16 15.87 -2.05
C GLU A 11 -2.71 14.46 -2.19
N GLU A 12 -2.86 13.99 -3.42
CA GLU A 12 -3.18 12.62 -3.74
C GLU A 12 -1.91 11.86 -4.14
N GLY A 13 -1.77 10.64 -3.64
CA GLY A 13 -0.64 9.78 -3.94
C GLY A 13 -1.03 8.30 -4.00
N THR A 14 -0.09 7.47 -4.29
CA THR A 14 -0.17 5.99 -4.38
C THR A 14 -1.58 5.43 -4.58
N CYS A 15 -1.82 4.78 -5.69
CA CYS A 15 -3.13 4.19 -6.00
C CYS A 15 -3.02 2.70 -6.31
N SER A 16 -4.12 1.98 -6.08
CA SER A 16 -4.30 0.58 -6.43
C SER A 16 -5.65 0.36 -7.09
N PHE A 17 -5.70 -0.54 -8.06
CA PHE A 17 -6.91 -0.82 -8.84
C PHE A 17 -7.42 -2.24 -8.58
N SER A 18 -8.74 -2.41 -8.64
CA SER A 18 -9.32 -3.74 -8.74
C SER A 18 -8.93 -4.42 -10.06
N ALA A 19 -8.92 -5.76 -10.06
CA ALA A 19 -8.53 -6.55 -11.23
C ALA A 19 -9.38 -6.24 -12.48
N ASP A 20 -10.65 -5.85 -12.30
CA ASP A 20 -11.54 -5.43 -13.39
C ASP A 20 -11.40 -3.96 -13.77
N GLY A 21 -10.52 -3.20 -13.10
CA GLY A 21 -10.25 -1.79 -13.34
C GLY A 21 -11.40 -0.84 -13.00
N LYS A 22 -12.38 -1.29 -12.21
CA LYS A 22 -13.56 -0.48 -11.88
C LYS A 22 -13.47 0.26 -10.55
N MET A 23 -12.61 -0.20 -9.63
CA MET A 23 -12.38 0.44 -8.35
C MET A 23 -10.95 0.95 -8.31
N MET A 24 -10.75 2.14 -7.78
CA MET A 24 -9.45 2.74 -7.51
C MET A 24 -9.41 3.16 -6.04
N TYR A 25 -8.50 2.60 -5.29
CA TYR A 25 -8.14 3.03 -3.95
C TYR A 25 -6.93 3.94 -4.04
N PHE A 26 -6.90 5.04 -3.31
CA PHE A 26 -5.77 5.97 -3.34
C PHE A 26 -5.61 6.69 -2.00
N THR A 27 -4.40 7.14 -1.74
CA THR A 27 -4.06 7.96 -0.57
C THR A 27 -4.42 9.41 -0.82
N ARG A 28 -5.00 10.09 0.18
CA ARG A 28 -5.13 11.54 0.24
C ARG A 28 -4.52 12.06 1.53
N CYS A 29 -3.52 12.92 1.42
CA CYS A 29 -2.85 13.54 2.55
C CYS A 29 -3.54 14.87 2.87
N ARG A 30 -3.97 15.03 4.11
CA ARG A 30 -4.61 16.25 4.58
C ARG A 30 -3.70 17.01 5.53
N THR A 31 -3.44 18.25 5.22
CA THR A 31 -2.75 19.19 6.11
C THR A 31 -3.76 20.17 6.63
N LEU A 32 -4.07 20.11 7.92
CA LEU A 32 -4.97 21.05 8.58
C LEU A 32 -4.15 22.11 9.32
N PRO A 33 -4.64 23.36 9.41
CA PRO A 33 -3.98 24.38 10.23
C PRO A 33 -3.84 23.92 11.67
N ASN A 34 -2.62 23.96 12.20
CA ASN A 34 -2.30 23.60 13.59
C ASN A 34 -2.52 22.11 13.96
N ALA A 35 -2.56 21.21 12.98
CA ALA A 35 -2.61 19.76 13.21
C ALA A 35 -1.48 19.08 12.42
N PRO A 36 -0.98 17.92 12.85
CA PRO A 36 -0.10 17.09 12.03
C PRO A 36 -0.79 16.74 10.70
N ALA A 37 -0.01 16.65 9.63
CA ALA A 37 -0.50 16.06 8.41
C ALA A 37 -0.86 14.59 8.67
N TYR A 38 -1.97 14.14 8.12
CA TYR A 38 -2.40 12.75 8.21
C TYR A 38 -2.91 12.27 6.86
N ALA A 39 -2.81 10.97 6.65
CA ALA A 39 -3.21 10.33 5.41
C ALA A 39 -4.47 9.48 5.60
N GLU A 40 -5.31 9.45 4.59
CA GLU A 40 -6.53 8.66 4.54
C GLU A 40 -6.62 7.94 3.19
N ILE A 41 -7.24 6.77 3.18
CA ILE A 41 -7.54 6.07 1.93
C ILE A 41 -8.95 6.43 1.46
N TYR A 42 -9.05 6.74 0.19
CA TYR A 42 -10.29 6.98 -0.54
C TYR A 42 -10.49 5.91 -1.60
N VAL A 43 -11.72 5.69 -1.96
CA VAL A 43 -12.11 4.82 -3.08
C VAL A 43 -12.96 5.58 -4.07
N SER A 44 -12.69 5.40 -5.36
CA SER A 44 -13.53 5.89 -6.45
C SER A 44 -13.94 4.74 -7.35
N GLN A 45 -15.19 4.77 -7.79
CA GLN A 45 -15.72 3.79 -8.73
C GLN A 45 -15.76 4.37 -10.14
N ARG A 46 -15.35 3.58 -11.12
CA ARG A 46 -15.38 3.97 -12.52
C ARG A 46 -16.79 3.90 -13.08
N ALA A 47 -17.23 5.00 -13.67
CA ALA A 47 -18.51 5.12 -14.38
C ALA A 47 -18.21 5.40 -15.87
N GLY A 48 -18.23 4.39 -16.71
CA GLY A 48 -17.82 4.51 -18.12
C GLY A 48 -16.31 4.80 -18.26
N ALA A 49 -15.98 5.94 -18.85
CA ALA A 49 -14.58 6.38 -19.04
C ALA A 49 -14.04 7.20 -17.84
N GLU A 50 -14.90 7.64 -16.93
CA GLU A 50 -14.55 8.59 -15.87
C GLU A 50 -14.61 7.94 -14.49
N TRP A 51 -13.91 8.54 -13.53
CA TRP A 51 -13.96 8.17 -12.12
C TRP A 51 -15.01 9.01 -11.40
N GLY A 52 -15.87 8.37 -10.61
CA GLY A 52 -16.87 9.04 -9.79
C GLY A 52 -16.28 9.72 -8.57
N SER A 53 -17.13 10.43 -7.84
CA SER A 53 -16.73 11.16 -6.63
C SER A 53 -16.14 10.23 -5.57
N PRO A 54 -14.93 10.50 -5.09
CA PRO A 54 -14.25 9.65 -4.10
C PRO A 54 -15.00 9.62 -2.77
N GLN A 55 -15.01 8.44 -2.17
CA GLN A 55 -15.53 8.23 -0.83
C GLN A 55 -14.41 7.79 0.10
N LYS A 56 -14.39 8.34 1.31
CA LYS A 56 -13.43 7.94 2.34
C LYS A 56 -13.68 6.49 2.76
N CYS A 57 -12.64 5.68 2.80
CA CYS A 57 -12.66 4.35 3.37
C CYS A 57 -12.57 4.44 4.89
N THR A 58 -13.61 3.99 5.60
CA THR A 58 -13.59 3.93 7.07
C THR A 58 -12.91 2.62 7.48
N ILE A 59 -11.58 2.64 7.50
CA ILE A 59 -10.73 1.51 7.88
C ILE A 59 -10.52 1.47 9.39
N LEU A 60 -10.22 2.62 9.98
CA LEU A 60 -10.03 2.79 11.41
C LEU A 60 -11.14 3.65 12.01
N ASN A 61 -11.48 3.37 13.26
CA ASN A 61 -12.45 4.17 14.03
C ASN A 61 -11.78 5.34 14.77
N ASP A 62 -10.45 5.40 14.79
CA ASP A 62 -9.73 6.54 15.33
C ASP A 62 -9.44 7.57 14.23
N THR A 63 -9.13 8.80 14.64
CA THR A 63 -8.82 9.91 13.75
C THR A 63 -7.38 10.41 13.94
N LEU A 64 -6.55 9.64 14.66
CA LEU A 64 -5.20 10.03 15.02
C LEU A 64 -4.15 9.32 14.18
N SER A 65 -4.46 8.10 13.73
CA SER A 65 -3.56 7.29 12.91
C SER A 65 -3.71 7.57 11.43
N SER A 66 -2.60 7.63 10.73
CA SER A 66 -2.56 7.69 9.28
C SER A 66 -2.86 6.34 8.65
N VAL A 67 -3.56 6.34 7.53
CA VAL A 67 -3.81 5.17 6.69
C VAL A 67 -3.47 5.53 5.24
N ALA A 68 -2.45 4.88 4.68
CA ALA A 68 -1.88 5.27 3.39
C ALA A 68 -1.47 4.06 2.53
N HIS A 69 -0.99 4.32 1.34
CA HIS A 69 -0.40 3.38 0.40
C HIS A 69 -1.26 2.12 0.20
N PRO A 70 -2.49 2.25 -0.31
CA PRO A 70 -3.37 1.12 -0.51
C PRO A 70 -2.86 0.17 -1.59
N ALA A 71 -2.97 -1.14 -1.34
CA ALA A 71 -2.71 -2.19 -2.31
C ALA A 71 -3.79 -3.28 -2.20
N LEU A 72 -4.65 -3.36 -3.21
CA LEU A 72 -5.68 -4.39 -3.25
C LEU A 72 -5.05 -5.72 -3.63
N SER A 73 -5.37 -6.79 -2.91
CA SER A 73 -4.95 -8.14 -3.26
C SER A 73 -5.47 -8.53 -4.65
N PRO A 74 -4.78 -9.40 -5.41
CA PRO A 74 -5.24 -9.81 -6.73
C PRO A 74 -6.64 -10.42 -6.75
N ALA A 75 -7.04 -11.09 -5.66
CA ALA A 75 -8.38 -11.64 -5.49
C ALA A 75 -9.43 -10.58 -5.11
N GLY A 76 -9.00 -9.39 -4.68
CA GLY A 76 -9.87 -8.31 -4.24
C GLY A 76 -10.50 -8.51 -2.86
N ASP A 77 -10.04 -9.49 -2.10
CA ASP A 77 -10.57 -9.88 -0.80
C ASP A 77 -9.89 -9.18 0.38
N TYR A 78 -8.69 -8.62 0.16
CA TYR A 78 -7.96 -7.83 1.14
C TYR A 78 -7.45 -6.53 0.54
N LEU A 79 -7.57 -5.45 1.32
CA LEU A 79 -6.85 -4.20 1.09
C LEU A 79 -5.67 -4.14 2.05
N TYR A 80 -4.45 -4.12 1.51
CA TYR A 80 -3.22 -3.88 2.26
C TYR A 80 -2.98 -2.39 2.33
N PHE A 81 -2.42 -1.91 3.42
CA PHE A 81 -2.16 -0.50 3.64
C PHE A 81 -1.06 -0.29 4.67
N VAL A 82 -0.60 0.94 4.78
CA VAL A 82 0.40 1.40 5.74
C VAL A 82 -0.27 2.21 6.83
N SER A 83 0.13 2.00 8.09
CA SER A 83 -0.37 2.79 9.22
C SER A 83 0.63 2.84 10.37
N ASP A 84 0.60 3.97 11.08
CA ASP A 84 1.28 4.21 12.36
C ASP A 84 0.40 3.88 13.58
N MET A 85 -0.71 3.16 13.36
CA MET A 85 -1.64 2.85 14.44
C MET A 85 -1.02 1.96 15.52
N PRO A 86 -1.47 2.08 16.78
CA PRO A 86 -0.96 1.28 17.90
C PRO A 86 -1.10 -0.24 17.65
N GLY A 87 -0.10 -0.99 18.10
CA GLY A 87 -0.06 -2.45 17.97
C GLY A 87 0.83 -2.96 16.84
N GLY A 88 1.54 -2.06 16.15
CA GLY A 88 2.59 -2.37 15.18
C GLY A 88 3.91 -2.82 15.79
N GLN A 89 4.91 -2.99 14.93
CA GLN A 89 6.26 -3.41 15.29
C GLN A 89 7.25 -2.24 15.35
N GLY A 90 6.96 -1.17 14.57
CA GLY A 90 7.88 -0.06 14.39
C GLY A 90 7.20 1.29 14.20
N GLY A 91 7.67 2.04 13.22
CA GLY A 91 7.12 3.33 12.83
C GLY A 91 5.86 3.15 11.98
N LEU A 92 6.04 3.00 10.69
CA LEU A 92 4.98 2.69 9.73
C LEU A 92 5.00 1.20 9.43
N ASP A 93 3.92 0.52 9.72
CA ASP A 93 3.77 -0.92 9.48
C ASP A 93 2.82 -1.22 8.34
N LEU A 94 2.98 -2.40 7.73
CA LEU A 94 2.01 -2.96 6.80
C LEU A 94 0.91 -3.70 7.55
N TRP A 95 -0.31 -3.38 7.17
CA TRP A 95 -1.55 -3.95 7.69
C TRP A 95 -2.42 -4.44 6.53
N ARG A 96 -3.41 -5.24 6.82
CA ARG A 96 -4.44 -5.61 5.85
C ARG A 96 -5.82 -5.61 6.50
N ILE A 97 -6.85 -5.41 5.68
CA ILE A 97 -8.25 -5.47 6.09
C ILE A 97 -9.06 -6.26 5.06
N ASN A 98 -10.01 -7.08 5.51
CA ASN A 98 -10.91 -7.76 4.60
C ASN A 98 -11.80 -6.76 3.86
N VAL A 99 -11.93 -6.93 2.56
CA VAL A 99 -12.90 -6.22 1.73
C VAL A 99 -14.14 -7.10 1.61
N THR A 100 -15.28 -6.59 2.06
CA THR A 100 -16.56 -7.30 2.05
C THR A 100 -17.60 -6.55 1.22
N ARG A 101 -18.76 -7.15 0.99
CA ARG A 101 -19.86 -6.46 0.30
C ARG A 101 -20.39 -5.25 1.07
N ASP A 102 -20.31 -5.31 2.39
CA ASP A 102 -20.88 -4.31 3.30
C ASP A 102 -19.82 -3.31 3.80
N GLY A 103 -18.58 -3.37 3.27
CA GLY A 103 -17.48 -2.51 3.64
C GLY A 103 -16.22 -3.27 4.04
N PHE A 104 -15.62 -2.89 5.17
CA PHE A 104 -14.37 -3.47 5.65
C PHE A 104 -14.59 -4.36 6.88
N GLY A 105 -13.82 -5.43 6.98
CA GLY A 105 -13.86 -6.38 8.10
C GLY A 105 -12.82 -6.08 9.18
N TYR A 106 -12.08 -7.12 9.59
CA TYR A 106 -11.06 -7.01 10.62
C TYR A 106 -9.73 -6.54 10.05
N VAL A 107 -9.01 -5.71 10.85
CA VAL A 107 -7.66 -5.26 10.55
C VAL A 107 -6.66 -6.23 11.19
N ASP A 108 -5.70 -6.70 10.39
CA ASP A 108 -4.61 -7.55 10.83
C ASP A 108 -3.26 -6.87 10.55
N ASN A 109 -2.35 -6.82 11.54
CA ASN A 109 -0.94 -6.52 11.30
C ASN A 109 -0.28 -7.71 10.57
N LEU A 110 0.59 -7.45 9.60
CA LEU A 110 1.26 -8.54 8.85
C LEU A 110 2.32 -9.30 9.66
N GLY A 111 2.57 -8.85 10.87
CA GLY A 111 3.45 -9.51 11.83
C GLY A 111 4.94 -9.24 11.63
N PRO A 112 5.77 -9.75 12.56
CA PRO A 112 7.19 -9.39 12.66
C PRO A 112 8.08 -10.00 11.58
N GLU A 113 7.54 -10.80 10.69
CA GLU A 113 8.28 -11.29 9.51
C GLU A 113 8.29 -10.24 8.39
N ILE A 114 7.22 -9.45 8.27
CA ILE A 114 7.08 -8.34 7.31
C ILE A 114 7.51 -7.03 7.97
N ASN A 115 6.92 -6.73 9.14
CA ASN A 115 7.10 -5.47 9.85
C ASN A 115 8.31 -5.54 10.79
N THR A 116 9.07 -4.47 10.82
CA THR A 116 10.30 -4.35 11.62
C THR A 116 10.18 -3.20 12.63
N SER A 117 11.26 -2.85 13.29
CA SER A 117 11.33 -1.62 14.10
C SER A 117 11.48 -0.34 13.26
N GLY A 118 11.65 -0.46 11.95
CA GLY A 118 11.71 0.65 11.00
C GLY A 118 10.34 0.99 10.41
N ASP A 119 10.36 1.42 9.16
CA ASP A 119 9.17 1.73 8.38
C ASP A 119 9.03 0.72 7.23
N GLU A 120 7.84 0.17 7.07
CA GLU A 120 7.43 -0.62 5.93
C GLU A 120 6.36 0.12 5.13
N MET A 121 6.65 0.35 3.84
CA MET A 121 5.83 1.23 3.00
C MET A 121 5.64 0.67 1.58
N PHE A 122 4.75 1.32 0.83
CA PHE A 122 4.53 1.08 -0.60
C PHE A 122 4.22 -0.40 -0.95
N PRO A 123 3.27 -1.06 -0.27
CA PRO A 123 2.86 -2.40 -0.68
C PRO A 123 2.32 -2.41 -2.11
N SER A 124 2.61 -3.46 -2.84
CA SER A 124 2.05 -3.72 -4.16
C SER A 124 2.05 -5.22 -4.46
N PHE A 125 1.25 -5.65 -5.42
CA PHE A 125 1.18 -7.05 -5.81
C PHE A 125 1.62 -7.25 -7.25
N ALA A 126 2.46 -8.25 -7.47
CA ALA A 126 2.64 -8.80 -8.80
C ALA A 126 1.40 -9.62 -9.20
N PRO A 127 1.17 -9.84 -10.53
CA PRO A 127 0.03 -10.62 -11.00
C PRO A 127 -0.07 -12.05 -10.47
N ASP A 128 1.03 -12.64 -9.97
CA ASP A 128 1.06 -13.97 -9.36
C ASP A 128 0.73 -13.97 -7.85
N GLY A 129 0.46 -12.80 -7.28
CA GLY A 129 0.13 -12.64 -5.86
C GLY A 129 1.34 -12.41 -4.95
N THR A 130 2.56 -12.33 -5.49
CA THR A 130 3.73 -11.94 -4.70
C THR A 130 3.58 -10.52 -4.20
N LEU A 131 3.71 -10.31 -2.90
CA LEU A 131 3.71 -8.99 -2.28
C LEU A 131 5.09 -8.35 -2.42
N TYR A 132 5.14 -7.09 -2.86
CA TYR A 132 6.31 -6.24 -2.82
C TYR A 132 6.07 -5.08 -1.87
N PHE A 133 7.12 -4.66 -1.18
CA PHE A 133 7.08 -3.52 -0.27
C PHE A 133 8.48 -2.91 -0.13
N SER A 134 8.56 -1.73 0.45
CA SER A 134 9.84 -1.08 0.76
C SER A 134 10.01 -0.96 2.26
N SER A 135 11.22 -1.18 2.76
CA SER A 135 11.52 -1.14 4.19
C SER A 135 12.83 -0.44 4.49
N THR A 136 12.86 0.27 5.62
CA THR A 136 14.08 0.82 6.23
C THR A 136 14.65 -0.10 7.30
N GLY A 137 13.90 -1.10 7.77
CA GLY A 137 14.27 -1.93 8.90
C GLY A 137 14.82 -3.31 8.54
N HIS A 138 14.46 -3.87 7.39
CA HIS A 138 15.09 -5.09 6.88
C HIS A 138 16.52 -4.84 6.39
N PRO A 139 17.42 -5.83 6.46
CA PRO A 139 18.79 -5.69 5.96
C PRO A 139 18.82 -5.32 4.48
N GLY A 140 19.26 -4.11 4.20
CA GLY A 140 19.23 -3.48 2.88
C GLY A 140 20.57 -2.91 2.43
N MET A 141 20.53 -2.07 1.40
CA MET A 141 21.69 -1.43 0.78
C MET A 141 21.66 0.09 0.97
N GLY A 142 20.46 0.67 1.14
CA GLY A 142 20.22 2.11 1.21
C GLY A 142 19.37 2.51 2.40
N GLY A 143 18.53 3.50 2.20
CA GLY A 143 17.47 3.90 3.13
C GLY A 143 16.27 2.97 2.99
N LEU A 144 15.33 3.30 2.09
CA LEU A 144 14.30 2.37 1.67
C LEU A 144 14.84 1.39 0.64
N ASP A 145 14.67 0.12 0.88
CA ASP A 145 14.98 -0.95 -0.08
C ASP A 145 13.71 -1.73 -0.41
N ILE A 146 13.61 -2.22 -1.64
CA ILE A 146 12.49 -3.04 -2.11
C ILE A 146 12.71 -4.50 -1.74
N PHE A 147 11.68 -5.10 -1.16
CA PHE A 147 11.61 -6.52 -0.80
C PHE A 147 10.42 -7.18 -1.49
N ARG A 148 10.54 -8.48 -1.70
CA ARG A 148 9.40 -9.32 -2.05
C ARG A 148 9.09 -10.29 -0.93
N ALA A 149 7.81 -10.58 -0.74
CA ALA A 149 7.30 -11.50 0.25
C ALA A 149 6.38 -12.53 -0.40
N VAL A 150 6.68 -13.79 -0.18
CA VAL A 150 5.87 -14.91 -0.66
C VAL A 150 5.32 -15.67 0.53
N PRO A 151 4.00 -15.88 0.64
CA PRO A 151 3.45 -16.65 1.72
C PRO A 151 3.77 -18.13 1.54
N ASP A 152 4.30 -18.77 2.57
CA ASP A 152 4.40 -20.22 2.64
C ASP A 152 3.03 -20.81 2.97
N SER A 153 2.43 -21.51 2.02
CA SER A 153 1.09 -22.10 2.14
C SER A 153 0.99 -23.20 3.22
N LEU A 154 2.12 -23.79 3.65
CA LEU A 154 2.16 -24.85 4.65
C LEU A 154 2.26 -24.30 6.06
N THR A 155 3.04 -23.26 6.27
CA THR A 155 3.33 -22.70 7.58
C THR A 155 2.58 -21.41 7.88
N GLY A 156 2.04 -20.75 6.85
CA GLY A 156 1.45 -19.42 6.93
C GLY A 156 2.48 -18.30 7.14
N ARG A 157 3.77 -18.62 7.14
CA ARG A 157 4.85 -17.64 7.28
C ARG A 157 5.16 -16.96 5.97
N TRP A 158 5.81 -15.78 6.07
CA TRP A 158 6.31 -15.06 4.92
C TRP A 158 7.78 -15.39 4.68
N TYR A 159 8.12 -15.70 3.43
CA TYR A 159 9.51 -15.74 2.96
C TYR A 159 9.86 -14.38 2.35
N ILE A 160 10.79 -13.66 3.00
CA ILE A 160 11.19 -12.31 2.60
C ILE A 160 12.52 -12.35 1.86
N GLU A 161 12.59 -11.65 0.74
CA GLU A 161 13.82 -11.54 -0.06
C GLU A 161 14.06 -10.10 -0.48
N ASN A 162 15.26 -9.58 -0.18
CA ASN A 162 15.75 -8.31 -0.70
C ASN A 162 15.97 -8.41 -2.21
N MET A 163 15.44 -7.47 -2.99
CA MET A 163 15.58 -7.48 -4.47
C MET A 163 16.99 -7.22 -4.95
N LYS A 164 17.87 -6.68 -4.10
CA LYS A 164 19.29 -6.42 -4.37
C LYS A 164 19.52 -5.57 -5.63
N SER A 165 20.79 -5.32 -5.93
CA SER A 165 21.16 -4.67 -7.19
C SER A 165 20.78 -5.57 -8.39
N PRO A 166 20.27 -4.99 -9.50
CA PRO A 166 20.20 -3.55 -9.80
C PRO A 166 18.89 -2.85 -9.34
N VAL A 167 17.99 -3.53 -8.64
CA VAL A 167 16.74 -2.92 -8.17
C VAL A 167 17.02 -1.99 -7.00
N ASN A 168 17.73 -2.49 -5.98
CA ASN A 168 18.11 -1.70 -4.82
C ASN A 168 19.51 -1.09 -4.99
N SER A 169 19.68 0.11 -4.49
CA SER A 169 20.88 0.94 -4.55
C SER A 169 21.34 1.38 -3.14
N GLN A 170 22.19 2.40 -3.06
CA GLN A 170 22.59 3.05 -1.80
C GLN A 170 21.65 4.20 -1.39
N SER A 171 20.64 4.49 -2.19
CA SER A 171 19.63 5.52 -1.96
C SER A 171 18.29 4.89 -1.58
N ASP A 172 17.20 5.65 -1.66
CA ASP A 172 15.86 5.11 -1.45
C ASP A 172 15.32 4.49 -2.74
N ASP A 173 14.92 3.23 -2.65
CA ASP A 173 14.29 2.48 -3.73
C ASP A 173 12.89 2.03 -3.26
N PHE A 174 11.83 2.45 -3.97
CA PHE A 174 10.47 2.25 -3.49
C PHE A 174 9.40 2.24 -4.59
N GLY A 175 8.18 1.86 -4.22
CA GLY A 175 7.00 2.01 -5.05
C GLY A 175 6.98 1.07 -6.26
N MET A 176 7.41 -0.19 -6.10
CA MET A 176 7.32 -1.21 -7.15
C MET A 176 5.88 -1.34 -7.65
N THR A 177 5.69 -1.30 -8.95
CA THR A 177 4.40 -1.54 -9.60
C THR A 177 4.59 -2.37 -10.87
N PHE A 178 3.56 -3.09 -11.30
CA PHE A 178 3.64 -4.02 -12.43
C PHE A 178 2.69 -3.59 -13.55
N GLU A 179 3.12 -3.83 -14.78
CA GLU A 179 2.20 -3.73 -15.91
C GLU A 179 1.12 -4.82 -15.81
N PRO A 180 -0.14 -4.51 -16.11
CA PRO A 180 -1.20 -5.49 -16.05
C PRO A 180 -0.88 -6.76 -16.85
N GLY A 181 -0.92 -7.92 -16.20
CA GLY A 181 -0.63 -9.21 -16.83
C GLY A 181 0.85 -9.53 -17.09
N ALA A 182 1.79 -8.67 -16.68
CA ALA A 182 3.22 -8.90 -16.86
C ALA A 182 3.90 -9.20 -15.51
N LEU A 183 4.60 -10.33 -15.41
CA LEU A 183 5.37 -10.69 -14.21
C LEU A 183 6.79 -10.09 -14.20
N ASN A 184 7.29 -9.68 -15.34
CA ASN A 184 8.68 -9.25 -15.54
C ASN A 184 8.81 -7.82 -16.05
N ARG A 185 7.74 -7.06 -16.02
CA ARG A 185 7.73 -5.65 -16.44
C ARG A 185 6.99 -4.82 -15.42
N GLY A 186 7.63 -3.76 -14.99
CA GLY A 186 7.11 -2.86 -13.98
C GLY A 186 7.97 -1.62 -13.85
N PHE A 187 7.64 -0.80 -12.88
CA PHE A 187 8.30 0.46 -12.58
C PHE A 187 8.52 0.56 -11.08
N PHE A 188 9.52 1.27 -10.69
CA PHE A 188 9.78 1.68 -9.31
C PHE A 188 10.47 3.04 -9.30
N SER A 189 10.56 3.68 -8.15
CA SER A 189 11.27 4.93 -7.95
C SER A 189 12.61 4.65 -7.26
N SER A 190 13.66 5.37 -7.69
CA SER A 190 14.99 5.35 -7.10
C SER A 190 15.55 6.77 -7.10
N ASN A 191 16.16 7.21 -6.00
CA ASN A 191 16.75 8.55 -5.85
C ASN A 191 18.22 8.59 -6.27
#